data_e1414ffcc728dc90b895109f651ca029
#
_entry.id   e1414ffcc728dc90b895109f651ca029
#
_cell.length_a   1.000
_cell.length_b   1.000
_cell.length_c   1.000
_cell.angle_alpha   90.00
_cell.angle_beta   90.00
_cell.angle_gamma   90.00
#
_symmetry.space_group_name_H-M   'P 1'
#
loop_
_entity.id
_entity.type
_entity.pdbx_description
1 polymer ?
#
loop_
_entity_poly.entity_id
_entity_poly.type
_entity_poly.pdbx_seq_one_letter_code
_entity_poly.pdbx_strand_id
1 'polypeptide(L)'
;FSKLRHRIIFLRPTDNITNGMGETVPRYKPFKPYLPLPLQVQDEDVYLKHDSDGNAVLVYSDGRPYAHKLALKEYSVAGFVSPMSGREYEESQKLRAETTYKISTRFFQSITPDMRILYDGREFEIVSVLDLNEKHEELQIIAVERDTHSSQDFKGEQDE
;
A
#
# COMPACT_ATOMS: atom_id res chain seq x y z
N PHE A 1 -0.21 10.00 -19.08
CA PHE A 1 0.47 8.73 -19.25
C PHE A 1 -0.52 7.62 -19.59
N SER A 2 -0.48 7.23 -20.85
CA SER A 2 -1.41 6.19 -21.30
C SER A 2 -1.15 4.85 -20.63
N LYS A 3 0.03 4.63 -20.09
CA LYS A 3 0.36 3.38 -19.42
C LYS A 3 -0.11 3.32 -17.98
N LEU A 4 -0.56 4.42 -17.40
CA LEU A 4 -1.02 4.43 -16.01
C LEU A 4 -2.49 3.98 -15.96
N ARG A 5 -2.68 2.68 -16.13
CA ARG A 5 -4.03 2.11 -16.28
C ARG A 5 -4.55 1.41 -15.03
N HIS A 6 -3.73 1.28 -14.02
CA HIS A 6 -4.16 0.66 -12.77
C HIS A 6 -4.65 1.72 -11.80
N ARG A 7 -5.50 1.33 -10.87
CA ARG A 7 -5.97 2.23 -9.82
C ARG A 7 -5.38 1.74 -8.50
N ILE A 8 -4.57 2.58 -7.88
CA ILE A 8 -3.92 2.23 -6.63
C ILE A 8 -4.33 3.21 -5.55
N ILE A 9 -4.25 2.76 -4.30
CA ILE A 9 -4.60 3.58 -3.13
C ILE A 9 -3.38 3.65 -2.24
N PHE A 10 -2.96 4.87 -1.92
CA PHE A 10 -1.88 5.06 -0.96
C PHE A 10 -2.43 5.04 0.44
N LEU A 11 -1.69 4.41 1.34
CA LEU A 11 -2.03 4.27 2.75
C LEU A 11 -0.93 4.91 3.57
N ARG A 12 -1.28 5.79 4.48
CA ARG A 12 -0.29 6.40 5.36
C ARG A 12 -0.48 5.93 6.80
N PRO A 13 0.62 5.78 7.54
CA PRO A 13 0.48 5.44 8.96
C PRO A 13 -0.06 6.64 9.71
N THR A 14 -0.92 6.38 10.67
CA THR A 14 -1.53 7.43 11.47
C THR A 14 -1.14 7.24 12.93
N ASP A 15 -2.08 6.83 13.76
CA ASP A 15 -1.81 6.58 15.16
C ASP A 15 -1.41 5.14 15.38
N ASN A 16 -0.90 4.85 16.55
CA ASN A 16 -0.55 3.49 16.92
C ASN A 16 -1.64 2.87 17.77
N ILE A 17 -1.83 1.58 17.57
CA ILE A 17 -2.76 0.83 18.41
C ILE A 17 -2.02 -0.40 18.96
N THR A 18 -2.53 -0.93 20.05
CA THR A 18 -2.01 -2.17 20.61
C THR A 18 -2.81 -3.32 20.06
N ASN A 19 -2.13 -4.27 19.42
CA ASN A 19 -2.83 -5.43 18.87
C ASN A 19 -3.08 -6.46 19.97
N GLY A 20 -3.70 -7.58 19.60
CA GLY A 20 -4.05 -8.60 20.56
C GLY A 20 -2.88 -9.29 21.23
N MET A 21 -1.68 -9.10 20.73
CA MET A 21 -0.46 -9.67 21.28
C MET A 21 0.30 -8.67 22.16
N GLY A 22 -0.26 -7.50 22.37
CA GLY A 22 0.39 -6.48 23.18
C GLY A 22 1.41 -5.63 22.43
N GLU A 23 1.54 -5.83 21.13
CA GLU A 23 2.47 -5.03 20.32
C GLU A 23 1.82 -3.75 19.87
N THR A 24 2.61 -2.68 19.81
CA THR A 24 2.15 -1.41 19.28
C THR A 24 2.44 -1.37 17.79
N VAL A 25 1.39 -1.22 17.00
CA VAL A 25 1.50 -1.20 15.54
C VAL A 25 0.78 0.02 15.00
N PRO A 26 1.24 0.58 13.87
CA PRO A 26 0.56 1.73 13.29
C PRO A 26 -0.71 1.29 12.56
N ARG A 27 -1.70 2.17 12.58
CA ARG A 27 -2.87 1.99 11.75
C ARG A 27 -2.64 2.77 10.47
N TYR A 28 -3.07 2.21 9.35
CA TYR A 28 -2.92 2.83 8.04
C TYR A 28 -4.26 3.33 7.54
N LYS A 29 -4.28 4.55 7.03
CA LYS A 29 -5.48 5.15 6.46
C LYS A 29 -5.24 5.49 4.99
N PRO A 30 -6.25 5.31 4.14
CA PRO A 30 -6.13 5.72 2.74
C PRO A 30 -6.15 7.24 2.63
N PHE A 31 -5.49 7.76 1.62
CA PHE A 31 -5.52 9.18 1.34
C PHE A 31 -5.21 9.43 -0.14
N LYS A 32 -5.57 10.63 -0.60
CA LYS A 32 -5.17 11.07 -1.93
C LYS A 32 -3.96 11.98 -1.79
N PRO A 33 -2.85 11.64 -2.41
CA PRO A 33 -1.61 12.37 -2.17
C PRO A 33 -1.62 13.83 -2.61
N TYR A 34 -2.53 14.20 -3.49
CA TYR A 34 -2.59 15.58 -3.95
C TYR A 34 -3.60 16.43 -3.18
N LEU A 35 -4.23 15.88 -2.16
CA LEU A 35 -5.14 16.62 -1.31
C LEU A 35 -4.43 17.01 -0.02
N PRO A 36 -4.72 18.19 0.53
CA PRO A 36 -4.17 18.58 1.82
C PRO A 36 -4.57 17.60 2.91
N LEU A 37 -3.64 17.35 3.83
CA LEU A 37 -3.89 16.41 4.90
C LEU A 37 -5.15 16.70 5.72
N PRO A 38 -5.47 17.95 6.04
CA PRO A 38 -6.67 18.20 6.82
C PRO A 38 -7.97 17.73 6.19
N LEU A 39 -8.01 17.68 4.87
CA LEU A 39 -9.21 17.19 4.18
C LEU A 39 -9.45 15.72 4.41
N GLN A 40 -8.39 14.97 4.65
CA GLN A 40 -8.51 13.54 4.89
C GLN A 40 -9.08 13.23 6.26
N VAL A 41 -8.86 14.12 7.18
CA VAL A 41 -9.37 13.93 8.54
C VAL A 41 -10.89 14.02 8.57
N GLN A 42 -11.45 14.71 7.61
CA GLN A 42 -12.90 14.80 7.50
C GLN A 42 -13.49 13.51 6.96
N ASP A 43 -12.65 12.73 6.33
CA ASP A 43 -13.08 11.42 5.91
C ASP A 43 -13.33 10.60 7.13
N GLU A 44 -14.38 9.85 7.07
CA GLU A 44 -14.72 8.98 8.15
C GLU A 44 -13.53 8.10 8.53
N ASP A 45 -13.59 7.54 9.71
CA ASP A 45 -12.51 6.68 10.19
C ASP A 45 -12.46 5.41 9.38
N VAL A 46 -11.73 5.46 8.28
CA VAL A 46 -11.53 4.32 7.39
C VAL A 46 -10.09 3.86 7.54
N TYR A 47 -9.90 2.58 7.79
CA TYR A 47 -8.60 2.01 8.07
C TYR A 47 -8.37 0.75 7.27
N LEU A 48 -7.10 0.46 7.04
CA LEU A 48 -6.69 -0.82 6.48
C LEU A 48 -6.86 -1.91 7.53
N LYS A 49 -7.43 -3.04 7.13
CA LYS A 49 -7.56 -4.20 7.97
C LYS A 49 -7.37 -5.44 7.10
N HIS A 50 -7.03 -6.54 7.74
CA HIS A 50 -6.93 -7.83 7.05
C HIS A 50 -8.10 -8.70 7.49
N ASP A 51 -8.79 -9.27 6.51
CA ASP A 51 -9.92 -10.15 6.81
C ASP A 51 -9.43 -11.53 7.23
N SER A 52 -10.36 -12.46 7.46
CA SER A 52 -10.01 -13.79 7.93
C SER A 52 -9.19 -14.57 6.91
N ASP A 53 -9.28 -14.20 5.63
CA ASP A 53 -8.52 -14.84 4.57
C ASP A 53 -7.17 -14.17 4.33
N GLY A 54 -6.87 -13.10 5.07
CA GLY A 54 -5.62 -12.38 4.92
C GLY A 54 -5.65 -11.30 3.85
N ASN A 55 -6.79 -11.05 3.24
CA ASN A 55 -6.88 -10.01 2.22
C ASN A 55 -6.91 -8.63 2.86
N ALA A 56 -6.25 -7.67 2.21
CA ALA A 56 -6.26 -6.29 2.65
C ALA A 56 -7.59 -5.64 2.26
N VAL A 57 -8.30 -5.11 3.24
CA VAL A 57 -9.60 -4.48 3.01
C VAL A 57 -9.65 -3.16 3.77
N LEU A 58 -10.56 -2.29 3.36
CA LEU A 58 -10.78 -1.04 4.06
C LEU A 58 -12.07 -1.15 4.87
N VAL A 59 -12.03 -0.69 6.10
CA VAL A 59 -13.17 -0.78 7.01
C VAL A 59 -13.33 0.55 7.76
N TYR A 60 -14.56 0.82 8.19
CA TYR A 60 -14.81 1.91 9.12
C TYR A 60 -14.31 1.52 10.51
N SER A 61 -14.20 2.52 11.39
CA SER A 61 -13.71 2.26 12.75
C SER A 61 -14.59 1.30 13.52
N ASP A 62 -15.86 1.20 13.16
CA ASP A 62 -16.78 0.24 13.80
C ASP A 62 -16.72 -1.16 13.18
N GLY A 63 -15.85 -1.36 12.20
CA GLY A 63 -15.68 -2.66 11.57
C GLY A 63 -16.50 -2.90 10.32
N ARG A 64 -17.40 -1.96 9.97
CA ARG A 64 -18.19 -2.12 8.75
C ARG A 64 -17.28 -2.01 7.53
N PRO A 65 -17.50 -2.81 6.49
CA PRO A 65 -16.67 -2.72 5.29
C PRO A 65 -16.92 -1.42 4.53
N TYR A 66 -15.84 -0.85 4.03
CA TYR A 66 -15.90 0.32 3.15
C TYR A 66 -15.97 -0.20 1.71
N ALA A 67 -16.97 0.22 0.96
CA ALA A 67 -17.21 -0.35 -0.35
C ALA A 67 -16.03 -0.10 -1.29
N HIS A 68 -15.60 -1.16 -1.98
CA HIS A 68 -14.45 -1.08 -2.87
C HIS A 68 -14.62 -0.02 -3.96
N LYS A 69 -15.81 0.09 -4.53
CA LYS A 69 -16.08 1.09 -5.56
C LYS A 69 -15.92 2.51 -5.04
N LEU A 70 -16.36 2.74 -3.80
CA LEU A 70 -16.21 4.06 -3.20
C LEU A 70 -14.74 4.35 -2.93
N ALA A 71 -14.02 3.35 -2.45
CA ALA A 71 -12.59 3.52 -2.19
C ALA A 71 -11.84 3.87 -3.48
N LEU A 72 -12.13 3.18 -4.56
CA LEU A 72 -11.51 3.49 -5.84
C LEU A 72 -11.87 4.88 -6.33
N LYS A 73 -13.10 5.31 -6.09
CA LYS A 73 -13.53 6.64 -6.53
C LYS A 73 -12.88 7.74 -5.69
N GLU A 74 -12.81 7.54 -4.39
CA GLU A 74 -12.39 8.61 -3.48
C GLU A 74 -10.89 8.67 -3.24
N TYR A 75 -10.22 7.52 -3.20
CA TYR A 75 -8.83 7.50 -2.77
C TYR A 75 -7.85 7.06 -3.85
N SER A 76 -8.31 6.41 -4.91
CA SER A 76 -7.37 5.86 -5.87
C SER A 76 -6.77 6.92 -6.78
N VAL A 77 -5.55 6.64 -7.21
CA VAL A 77 -4.86 7.44 -8.22
C VAL A 77 -4.40 6.49 -9.32
N ALA A 78 -4.14 7.06 -10.48
CA ALA A 78 -3.66 6.27 -11.61
C ALA A 78 -2.21 5.84 -11.36
N GLY A 79 -1.91 4.60 -11.66
CA GLY A 79 -0.58 4.07 -11.54
C GLY A 79 -0.38 2.89 -12.47
N PHE A 80 0.82 2.36 -12.48
CA PHE A 80 1.13 1.15 -13.22
C PHE A 80 1.95 0.23 -12.35
N VAL A 81 1.39 -0.94 -12.05
CA VAL A 81 2.01 -1.94 -11.20
C VAL A 81 2.55 -3.05 -12.08
N SER A 82 3.84 -3.32 -11.98
CA SER A 82 4.47 -4.38 -12.75
C SER A 82 5.48 -5.12 -11.90
N PRO A 83 5.63 -6.43 -12.12
CA PRO A 83 6.66 -7.17 -11.39
C PRO A 83 8.04 -6.67 -11.79
N MET A 84 8.96 -6.71 -10.85
CA MET A 84 10.33 -6.33 -11.11
C MET A 84 11.01 -7.42 -11.92
N SER A 85 11.75 -7.04 -12.96
CA SER A 85 12.46 -8.01 -13.76
C SER A 85 13.63 -8.61 -12.98
N GLY A 86 14.09 -9.80 -13.40
CA GLY A 86 15.23 -10.42 -12.76
C GLY A 86 16.48 -9.54 -12.80
N ARG A 87 16.66 -8.81 -13.89
CA ARG A 87 17.79 -7.90 -14.01
C ARG A 87 17.72 -6.78 -13.00
N GLU A 88 16.53 -6.20 -12.84
CA GLU A 88 16.34 -5.14 -11.85
C GLU A 88 16.54 -5.67 -10.45
N TYR A 89 16.11 -6.90 -10.22
CA TYR A 89 16.29 -7.55 -8.94
C TYR A 89 17.78 -7.71 -8.62
N GLU A 90 18.57 -8.14 -9.58
CA GLU A 90 20.00 -8.30 -9.38
C GLU A 90 20.69 -7.00 -9.00
N GLU A 91 20.24 -5.89 -9.58
CA GLU A 91 20.78 -4.59 -9.25
C GLU A 91 20.45 -4.17 -7.83
N SER A 92 19.28 -4.52 -7.35
CA SER A 92 18.89 -4.14 -6.00
C SER A 92 19.40 -5.08 -4.92
N GLN A 93 19.65 -6.34 -5.26
CA GLN A 93 20.28 -7.36 -4.41
C GLN A 93 19.61 -7.75 -3.11
N LYS A 94 18.73 -6.92 -2.57
CA LYS A 94 18.15 -7.17 -1.24
C LYS A 94 16.72 -7.62 -1.28
N LEU A 95 16.10 -7.59 -2.44
CA LEU A 95 14.68 -7.83 -2.58
C LEU A 95 14.44 -9.17 -3.27
N ARG A 96 13.37 -9.82 -2.90
CA ARG A 96 13.00 -11.07 -3.56
C ARG A 96 12.24 -10.76 -4.83
N ALA A 97 12.72 -11.32 -5.96
CA ALA A 97 12.17 -11.00 -7.26
C ALA A 97 10.69 -11.32 -7.38
N GLU A 98 10.26 -12.41 -6.79
CA GLU A 98 8.88 -12.87 -6.93
C GLU A 98 7.87 -12.02 -6.16
N THR A 99 8.33 -11.20 -5.23
CA THR A 99 7.43 -10.37 -4.44
C THR A 99 7.70 -8.89 -4.60
N THR A 100 8.64 -8.53 -5.46
CA THR A 100 9.03 -7.13 -5.64
C THR A 100 8.41 -6.56 -6.89
N TYR A 101 7.88 -5.36 -6.77
CA TYR A 101 7.18 -4.70 -7.86
C TYR A 101 7.69 -3.30 -8.06
N LYS A 102 7.56 -2.83 -9.29
CA LYS A 102 7.82 -1.46 -9.65
C LYS A 102 6.49 -0.80 -9.93
N ILE A 103 6.22 0.30 -9.25
CA ILE A 103 4.96 1.01 -9.39
C ILE A 103 5.26 2.42 -9.85
N SER A 104 4.68 2.80 -10.98
CA SER A 104 4.87 4.13 -11.55
C SER A 104 3.62 4.95 -11.34
N THR A 105 3.78 6.20 -10.95
CA THR A 105 2.69 7.15 -10.80
C THR A 105 3.14 8.52 -11.26
N ARG A 106 2.20 9.44 -11.33
CA ARG A 106 2.56 10.85 -11.48
C ARG A 106 3.29 11.28 -10.23
N PHE A 107 3.99 12.40 -10.32
CA PHE A 107 4.73 12.91 -9.18
C PHE A 107 3.78 13.37 -8.08
N PHE A 108 4.00 12.88 -6.87
CA PHE A 108 3.32 13.33 -5.66
C PHE A 108 4.39 13.60 -4.61
N GLN A 109 4.42 14.81 -4.12
CA GLN A 109 5.46 15.21 -3.16
C GLN A 109 5.34 14.49 -1.82
N SER A 110 4.15 14.09 -1.46
CA SER A 110 3.86 13.56 -0.12
C SER A 110 4.13 12.08 0.08
N ILE A 111 4.60 11.37 -0.95
CA ILE A 111 4.82 9.93 -0.84
C ILE A 111 6.16 9.64 -0.19
N THR A 112 6.15 8.84 0.87
CA THR A 112 7.33 8.49 1.63
C THR A 112 7.39 6.97 1.85
N PRO A 113 8.58 6.41 2.15
CA PRO A 113 8.73 4.96 2.29
C PRO A 113 8.01 4.33 3.48
N ASP A 114 7.53 5.11 4.43
CA ASP A 114 6.78 4.55 5.54
C ASP A 114 5.32 4.26 5.18
N MET A 115 4.93 4.58 3.96
CA MET A 115 3.58 4.35 3.47
C MET A 115 3.44 2.97 2.85
N ARG A 116 2.20 2.61 2.56
CA ARG A 116 1.88 1.37 1.88
C ARG A 116 0.96 1.66 0.71
N ILE A 117 0.82 0.67 -0.17
CA ILE A 117 -0.05 0.78 -1.34
C ILE A 117 -1.01 -0.40 -1.33
N LEU A 118 -2.27 -0.09 -1.60
CA LEU A 118 -3.30 -1.11 -1.76
C LEU A 118 -3.68 -1.16 -3.24
N TYR A 119 -3.58 -2.35 -3.81
CA TYR A 119 -3.92 -2.56 -5.21
C TYR A 119 -4.59 -3.92 -5.35
N ASP A 120 -5.84 -3.90 -5.79
CA ASP A 120 -6.61 -5.11 -6.09
C ASP A 120 -6.59 -6.12 -4.93
N GLY A 121 -6.81 -5.62 -3.72
CA GLY A 121 -6.82 -6.47 -2.52
C GLY A 121 -5.45 -6.87 -2.03
N ARG A 122 -4.40 -6.41 -2.68
CA ARG A 122 -3.01 -6.73 -2.33
C ARG A 122 -2.35 -5.53 -1.68
N GLU A 123 -1.56 -5.78 -0.68
CA GLU A 123 -0.89 -4.74 0.08
C GLU A 123 0.60 -4.76 -0.20
N PHE A 124 1.18 -3.58 -0.46
CA PHE A 124 2.59 -3.43 -0.77
C PHE A 124 3.25 -2.49 0.22
N GLU A 125 4.44 -2.85 0.68
CA GLU A 125 5.28 -1.96 1.48
C GLU A 125 6.23 -1.22 0.55
N ILE A 126 6.33 0.10 0.71
CA ILE A 126 7.22 0.91 -0.10
C ILE A 126 8.65 0.75 0.40
N VAL A 127 9.55 0.38 -0.47
CA VAL A 127 10.97 0.26 -0.16
C VAL A 127 11.70 1.55 -0.50
N SER A 128 11.43 2.11 -1.68
CA SER A 128 12.06 3.34 -2.10
C SER A 128 11.15 4.11 -3.04
N VAL A 129 11.33 5.42 -3.06
CA VAL A 129 10.59 6.32 -3.92
C VAL A 129 11.60 7.15 -4.69
N LEU A 130 11.51 7.14 -6.02
CA LEU A 130 12.41 7.85 -6.88
C LEU A 130 11.64 8.84 -7.74
N ASP A 131 12.04 10.11 -7.69
CA ASP A 131 11.55 11.11 -8.62
C ASP A 131 12.35 10.93 -9.92
N LEU A 132 11.74 10.31 -10.89
CA LEU A 132 12.42 9.90 -12.11
C LEU A 132 13.05 11.11 -12.81
N ASN A 133 14.37 11.06 -12.98
CA ASN A 133 15.15 12.16 -13.59
C ASN A 133 15.03 13.48 -12.83
N GLU A 134 14.55 13.44 -11.60
CA GLU A 134 14.40 14.63 -10.74
C GLU A 134 13.57 15.75 -11.39
N LYS A 135 12.61 15.36 -12.25
CA LYS A 135 11.80 16.33 -12.99
C LYS A 135 10.43 16.58 -12.37
N HIS A 136 10.10 15.92 -11.28
CA HIS A 136 8.78 16.07 -10.64
C HIS A 136 7.63 15.77 -11.60
N GLU A 137 7.82 14.79 -12.47
CA GLU A 137 6.79 14.37 -13.41
C GLU A 137 6.28 12.98 -13.12
N GLU A 138 7.18 12.09 -12.73
CA GLU A 138 6.84 10.69 -12.52
C GLU A 138 7.61 10.17 -11.31
N LEU A 139 6.90 9.42 -10.44
CA LEU A 139 7.54 8.66 -9.38
C LEU A 139 7.68 7.22 -9.79
N GLN A 140 8.81 6.64 -9.46
CA GLN A 140 9.03 5.22 -9.58
C GLN A 140 9.19 4.66 -8.18
N ILE A 141 8.28 3.79 -7.81
CA ILE A 141 8.24 3.25 -6.46
C ILE A 141 8.62 1.79 -6.53
N ILE A 142 9.58 1.40 -5.71
CA ILE A 142 9.92 0.00 -5.52
C ILE A 142 9.19 -0.47 -4.28
N ALA A 143 8.41 -1.52 -4.42
CA ALA A 143 7.58 -2.00 -3.33
C ALA A 143 7.61 -3.53 -3.27
N VAL A 144 7.41 -4.05 -2.07
CA VAL A 144 7.36 -5.48 -1.83
C VAL A 144 5.94 -5.85 -1.42
N GLU A 145 5.38 -6.82 -2.07
CA GLU A 145 4.04 -7.29 -1.73
C GLU A 145 4.09 -8.01 -0.39
N ARG A 146 3.20 -7.61 0.51
CA ARG A 146 3.08 -8.28 1.79
C ARG A 146 2.31 -9.58 1.58
N ASP A 147 2.91 -10.65 2.01
CA ASP A 147 2.29 -11.96 1.90
C ASP A 147 1.62 -12.32 3.22
N THR A 148 0.43 -11.77 3.42
CA THR A 148 -0.33 -12.05 4.63
C THR A 148 -0.82 -13.48 4.67
N HIS A 149 -1.02 -14.09 3.50
CA HIS A 149 -1.38 -15.50 3.44
C HIS A 149 -0.24 -16.37 3.93
N SER A 150 0.98 -16.07 3.49
CA SER A 150 2.16 -16.76 3.95
C SER A 150 2.32 -16.67 5.46
N SER A 151 2.08 -15.51 6.00
CA SER A 151 2.17 -15.31 7.44
C SER A 151 1.16 -16.17 8.18
N GLN A 152 -0.03 -16.28 7.65
CA GLN A 152 -1.06 -17.11 8.25
C GLN A 152 -0.71 -18.58 8.13
N ASP A 153 -0.22 -18.99 6.98
CA ASP A 153 0.21 -20.37 6.79
C ASP A 153 1.32 -20.72 7.76
N PHE A 154 2.24 -19.81 7.95
CA PHE A 154 3.32 -20.00 8.88
C PHE A 154 2.80 -20.20 10.32
N LYS A 155 1.82 -19.41 10.70
CA LYS A 155 1.20 -19.58 12.02
C LYS A 155 0.51 -20.93 12.17
N GLY A 156 -0.14 -21.37 11.12
CA GLY A 156 -0.77 -22.68 11.12
C GLY A 156 0.26 -23.78 11.33
N GLU A 157 1.39 -23.68 10.70
CA GLU A 157 2.44 -24.64 10.88
C GLU A 157 2.97 -24.65 12.31
N GLN A 158 3.07 -23.49 12.91
CA GLN A 158 3.53 -23.42 14.29
C GLN A 158 2.54 -24.04 15.27
N ASP A 159 1.28 -23.95 14.95
CA ASP A 159 0.24 -24.48 15.82
C ASP A 159 0.16 -25.99 15.76
N GLU A 160 0.76 -26.58 14.79
CA GLU A 160 0.82 -28.02 14.66
C GLU A 160 1.92 -28.59 15.54
#